data_ad2d923933bb2fefae9397ed3a250648
#
_entry.id   ad2d923933bb2fefae9397ed3a250648
#
_cell.length_a   1.000
_cell.length_b   1.000
_cell.length_c   1.000
_cell.angle_alpha   90.00
_cell.angle_beta   90.00
_cell.angle_gamma   90.00
#
_symmetry.space_group_name_H-M   'P 1'
#
loop_
_entity.id
_entity.type
_entity.pdbx_description
1 polymer ?
#
loop_
_entity_poly.entity_id
_entity_poly.type
_entity_poly.pdbx_seq_one_letter_code
_entity_poly.pdbx_strand_id
1 'polypeptide(L)'
;MRLRILALLFGSALLLAGEDPFEAPPELQAFVRQHTLNHMGATAKASALLKAFFASPESGGLGITYDNAYTRTPMEAWRDRKANCLTLTALYVAACKSIGLEARYGESLRISRWRRVGSTIRYERHVVAVVPVGTVGQELVADFLPEVRRDSQLISILDPKRVLALFHSNRAVELLAESRTEDAVKAAHESIQIDPSLGVGWNILGVVQRNQGLEVEAEQSFLKAISADPKDGAPYGNMENLLRVQGRNAEAQTFRDRGMEVRKRDPFFNAFLAEEAFQDSHWAEAEKRIKAAIRLLPQESDFYLIQARISLAQGQRKDAIKALEKARKWALPDMQSRYDSKLALLKGEVPA
;
A
#
# COMPACT_ATOMS: atom_id res chain seq x y z
N MET A 1 -40.62 -45.74 21.36
CA MET A 1 -39.90 -45.25 20.15
C MET A 1 -39.78 -43.74 20.30
N ARG A 2 -38.66 -43.28 20.86
CA ARG A 2 -38.40 -41.83 21.12
C ARG A 2 -37.31 -41.36 20.16
N LEU A 3 -37.71 -40.51 19.22
CA LEU A 3 -36.85 -39.85 18.27
C LEU A 3 -35.99 -38.83 19.03
N ARG A 4 -34.66 -39.02 19.06
CA ARG A 4 -33.73 -38.02 19.53
C ARG A 4 -33.33 -37.14 18.34
N ILE A 5 -33.79 -35.89 18.36
CA ILE A 5 -33.34 -34.83 17.46
C ILE A 5 -31.90 -34.43 17.91
N LEU A 6 -30.96 -34.70 17.06
CA LEU A 6 -29.55 -34.25 17.24
C LEU A 6 -29.50 -32.79 16.80
N ALA A 7 -29.48 -31.86 17.77
CA ALA A 7 -29.20 -30.48 17.50
C ALA A 7 -27.71 -30.33 17.16
N LEU A 8 -27.42 -30.05 15.91
CA LEU A 8 -26.10 -29.58 15.46
C LEU A 8 -25.85 -28.19 16.02
N LEU A 9 -25.12 -28.12 17.11
CA LEU A 9 -24.53 -26.89 17.61
C LEU A 9 -23.47 -26.44 16.60
N PHE A 10 -23.82 -25.38 15.84
CA PHE A 10 -22.82 -24.58 15.16
C PHE A 10 -21.89 -24.00 16.23
N GLY A 11 -20.73 -24.58 16.34
CA GLY A 11 -19.66 -24.05 17.18
C GLY A 11 -19.29 -22.66 16.68
N SER A 12 -19.72 -21.66 17.44
CA SER A 12 -19.12 -20.33 17.40
C SER A 12 -17.62 -20.55 17.63
N ALA A 13 -16.78 -20.27 16.62
CA ALA A 13 -15.34 -20.24 16.80
C ALA A 13 -15.08 -19.24 17.93
N LEU A 14 -14.68 -19.76 19.10
CA LEU A 14 -14.02 -18.96 20.11
C LEU A 14 -12.79 -18.35 19.42
N LEU A 15 -12.87 -17.07 19.10
CA LEU A 15 -11.69 -16.23 18.98
C LEU A 15 -10.96 -16.40 20.29
N LEU A 16 -9.84 -17.11 20.28
CA LEU A 16 -8.87 -17.10 21.37
C LEU A 16 -8.66 -15.63 21.72
N ALA A 17 -8.85 -15.29 22.99
CA ALA A 17 -8.73 -13.94 23.53
C ALA A 17 -7.28 -13.46 23.44
N GLY A 18 -6.87 -13.07 22.22
CA GLY A 18 -5.79 -12.13 21.98
C GLY A 18 -6.42 -10.74 21.95
N GLU A 19 -5.79 -9.79 22.58
CA GLU A 19 -6.17 -8.38 22.51
C GLU A 19 -6.31 -7.98 21.04
N ASP A 20 -7.37 -7.25 20.69
CA ASP A 20 -7.55 -6.70 19.34
C ASP A 20 -6.36 -5.79 19.04
N PRO A 21 -5.46 -6.15 18.10
CA PRO A 21 -4.29 -5.33 17.81
C PRO A 21 -4.65 -3.94 17.28
N PHE A 22 -5.93 -3.69 16.95
CA PHE A 22 -6.45 -2.38 16.55
C PHE A 22 -7.27 -1.69 17.64
N GLU A 23 -7.16 -2.14 18.88
CA GLU A 23 -7.76 -1.44 20.01
C GLU A 23 -7.28 0.02 20.05
N ALA A 24 -8.24 0.93 20.16
CA ALA A 24 -7.97 2.35 20.17
C ALA A 24 -7.42 2.78 21.54
N PRO A 25 -6.44 3.70 21.58
CA PRO A 25 -5.95 4.28 22.84
C PRO A 25 -7.09 4.91 23.65
N PRO A 26 -7.14 4.73 24.98
CA PRO A 26 -8.18 5.32 25.83
C PRO A 26 -8.28 6.83 25.68
N GLU A 27 -7.15 7.52 25.47
CA GLU A 27 -7.05 8.94 25.32
C GLU A 27 -7.57 9.48 23.97
N LEU A 28 -7.74 8.59 22.99
CA LEU A 28 -8.16 8.95 21.63
C LEU A 28 -9.47 9.74 21.63
N GLN A 29 -10.44 9.32 22.43
CA GLN A 29 -11.75 9.99 22.46
C GLN A 29 -11.68 11.43 22.98
N ALA A 30 -10.87 11.68 24.02
CA ALA A 30 -10.66 13.04 24.54
C ALA A 30 -9.95 13.92 23.51
N PHE A 31 -8.91 13.40 22.87
CA PHE A 31 -8.18 14.08 21.78
C PHE A 31 -9.11 14.45 20.63
N VAL A 32 -9.93 13.50 20.17
CA VAL A 32 -10.88 13.71 19.08
C VAL A 32 -11.88 14.82 19.41
N ARG A 33 -12.46 14.80 20.61
CA ARG A 33 -13.38 15.85 21.06
C ARG A 33 -12.72 17.22 21.07
N GLN A 34 -11.51 17.34 21.61
CA GLN A 34 -10.75 18.59 21.63
C GLN A 34 -10.58 19.20 20.23
N HIS A 35 -10.29 18.39 19.22
CA HIS A 35 -9.99 18.85 17.88
C HIS A 35 -11.20 18.96 16.94
N THR A 36 -12.38 18.49 17.37
CA THR A 36 -13.57 18.51 16.49
C THR A 36 -14.73 19.35 17.02
N LEU A 37 -14.70 19.77 18.29
CA LEU A 37 -15.80 20.47 18.96
C LEU A 37 -16.25 21.73 18.19
N ASN A 38 -15.32 22.51 17.67
CA ASN A 38 -15.56 23.76 16.97
C ASN A 38 -15.72 23.62 15.46
N HIS A 39 -15.81 22.39 14.95
CA HIS A 39 -15.91 22.13 13.52
C HIS A 39 -17.30 21.61 13.15
N MET A 40 -17.92 22.22 12.13
CA MET A 40 -19.23 21.83 11.62
C MET A 40 -19.10 20.98 10.36
N GLY A 41 -19.84 19.86 10.34
CA GLY A 41 -19.89 18.95 9.20
C GLY A 41 -18.73 17.96 9.13
N ALA A 42 -18.93 16.89 8.35
CA ALA A 42 -18.02 15.74 8.24
C ALA A 42 -16.63 16.15 7.70
N THR A 43 -16.62 16.94 6.63
CA THR A 43 -15.37 17.39 5.96
C THR A 43 -14.48 18.18 6.91
N ALA A 44 -15.05 19.14 7.64
CA ALA A 44 -14.28 19.99 8.56
C ALA A 44 -13.71 19.18 9.72
N LYS A 45 -14.52 18.30 10.33
CA LYS A 45 -14.09 17.41 11.41
C LYS A 45 -12.99 16.45 10.98
N ALA A 46 -13.19 15.77 9.84
CA ALA A 46 -12.21 14.84 9.30
C ALA A 46 -10.87 15.53 8.95
N SER A 47 -10.93 16.71 8.32
CA SER A 47 -9.72 17.50 8.01
C SER A 47 -9.00 18.02 9.28
N ALA A 48 -9.75 18.43 10.30
CA ALA A 48 -9.18 18.86 11.58
C ALA A 48 -8.43 17.72 12.28
N LEU A 49 -9.02 16.51 12.31
CA LEU A 49 -8.35 15.31 12.86
C LEU A 49 -7.08 14.96 12.10
N LEU A 50 -7.11 15.00 10.76
CA LEU A 50 -5.92 14.70 9.95
C LEU A 50 -4.78 15.69 10.28
N LYS A 51 -5.09 16.98 10.41
CA LYS A 51 -4.10 17.99 10.81
C LYS A 51 -3.59 17.77 12.23
N ALA A 52 -4.48 17.46 13.17
CA ALA A 52 -4.14 17.26 14.58
C ALA A 52 -3.19 16.07 14.81
N PHE A 53 -3.27 15.03 13.98
CA PHE A 53 -2.36 13.88 14.10
C PHE A 53 -0.89 14.26 13.85
N PHE A 54 -0.64 15.18 12.93
CA PHE A 54 0.72 15.61 12.55
C PHE A 54 1.17 16.92 13.20
N ALA A 55 0.23 17.73 13.68
CA ALA A 55 0.56 18.97 14.37
C ALA A 55 1.42 18.69 15.61
N SER A 56 2.34 19.60 15.92
CA SER A 56 3.25 19.41 17.05
C SER A 56 2.49 19.41 18.39
N PRO A 57 3.02 18.74 19.42
CA PRO A 57 2.41 18.74 20.75
C PRO A 57 2.26 20.15 21.34
N GLU A 58 3.20 21.08 21.03
CA GLU A 58 3.14 22.47 21.47
C GLU A 58 1.91 23.21 20.90
N SER A 59 1.43 22.79 19.73
CA SER A 59 0.19 23.29 19.12
C SER A 59 -1.04 22.47 19.49
N GLY A 60 -0.90 21.55 20.44
CA GLY A 60 -1.97 20.66 20.91
C GLY A 60 -2.17 19.42 20.06
N GLY A 61 -1.35 19.20 19.04
CA GLY A 61 -1.43 18.04 18.17
C GLY A 61 -0.79 16.78 18.75
N LEU A 62 -0.90 15.67 18.04
CA LEU A 62 -0.33 14.39 18.47
C LEU A 62 1.17 14.26 18.12
N GLY A 63 1.65 14.97 17.09
CA GLY A 63 3.05 14.94 16.67
C GLY A 63 3.51 13.59 16.11
N ILE A 64 2.61 12.80 15.52
CA ILE A 64 2.99 11.52 14.91
C ILE A 64 3.85 11.76 13.67
N THR A 65 4.95 11.03 13.58
CA THR A 65 5.81 10.98 12.40
C THR A 65 5.60 9.67 11.65
N TYR A 66 5.70 9.74 10.31
CA TYR A 66 5.63 8.54 9.47
C TYR A 66 6.90 7.70 9.65
N ASP A 67 6.72 6.43 10.00
CA ASP A 67 7.81 5.47 10.22
C ASP A 67 7.40 4.10 9.65
N ASN A 68 8.08 3.68 8.60
CA ASN A 68 7.82 2.41 7.90
C ASN A 68 8.76 1.28 8.35
N ALA A 69 9.57 1.50 9.38
CA ALA A 69 10.51 0.50 9.87
C ALA A 69 9.81 -0.64 10.64
N TYR A 70 8.67 -0.33 11.26
CA TYR A 70 7.94 -1.26 12.12
C TYR A 70 6.44 -1.00 12.10
N THR A 71 5.63 -2.08 12.03
CA THR A 71 4.16 -1.99 12.08
C THR A 71 3.70 -2.05 13.52
N ARG A 72 3.38 -0.89 14.09
CA ARG A 72 2.90 -0.71 15.45
C ARG A 72 1.41 -0.97 15.56
N THR A 73 0.97 -1.38 16.75
CA THR A 73 -0.45 -1.27 17.11
C THR A 73 -0.84 0.21 17.28
N PRO A 74 -2.14 0.58 17.25
CA PRO A 74 -2.59 1.91 17.59
C PRO A 74 -2.10 2.42 18.96
N MET A 75 -2.07 1.55 19.97
CA MET A 75 -1.56 1.86 21.29
C MET A 75 -0.06 2.20 21.29
N GLU A 76 0.75 1.37 20.62
CA GLU A 76 2.18 1.62 20.46
C GLU A 76 2.44 2.91 19.68
N ALA A 77 1.71 3.13 18.58
CA ALA A 77 1.84 4.34 17.76
C ALA A 77 1.48 5.60 18.54
N TRP A 78 0.45 5.54 19.37
CA TRP A 78 0.05 6.63 20.26
C TRP A 78 1.16 6.97 21.26
N ARG A 79 1.75 5.97 21.90
CA ARG A 79 2.85 6.12 22.85
C ARG A 79 4.13 6.63 22.18
N ASP A 80 4.53 5.98 21.08
CA ASP A 80 5.83 6.19 20.44
C ASP A 80 5.85 7.38 19.47
N ARG A 81 4.69 7.94 19.14
CA ARG A 81 4.50 9.03 18.16
C ARG A 81 5.07 8.67 16.78
N LYS A 82 5.02 7.40 16.42
CA LYS A 82 5.52 6.85 15.15
C LYS A 82 4.57 5.80 14.63
N ALA A 83 4.26 5.85 13.34
CA ALA A 83 3.41 4.84 12.71
C ALA A 83 3.60 4.78 11.19
N ASN A 84 3.32 3.62 10.60
CA ASN A 84 3.21 3.46 9.15
C ASN A 84 1.78 3.77 8.66
N CYS A 85 1.56 3.70 7.34
CA CYS A 85 0.25 4.00 6.73
C CYS A 85 -0.89 3.14 7.30
N LEU A 86 -0.65 1.84 7.56
CA LEU A 86 -1.67 0.92 8.06
C LEU A 86 -2.14 1.31 9.46
N THR A 87 -1.20 1.55 10.38
CA THR A 87 -1.51 1.94 11.76
C THR A 87 -2.10 3.34 11.85
N LEU A 88 -1.59 4.31 11.05
CA LEU A 88 -2.18 5.66 10.97
C LEU A 88 -3.62 5.60 10.47
N THR A 89 -3.88 4.76 9.46
CA THR A 89 -5.24 4.56 8.96
C THR A 89 -6.14 3.96 10.03
N ALA A 90 -5.67 2.96 10.79
CA ALA A 90 -6.45 2.35 11.87
C ALA A 90 -6.81 3.36 12.95
N LEU A 91 -5.84 4.14 13.43
CA LEU A 91 -6.06 5.23 14.38
C LEU A 91 -7.07 6.27 13.87
N TYR A 92 -6.90 6.70 12.62
CA TYR A 92 -7.77 7.72 12.04
C TYR A 92 -9.20 7.23 11.81
N VAL A 93 -9.37 5.99 11.35
CA VAL A 93 -10.69 5.36 11.21
C VAL A 93 -11.37 5.24 12.57
N ALA A 94 -10.65 4.81 13.62
CA ALA A 94 -11.16 4.76 14.98
C ALA A 94 -11.55 6.16 15.49
N ALA A 95 -10.72 7.17 15.26
CA ALA A 95 -11.00 8.56 15.59
C ALA A 95 -12.27 9.09 14.93
N CYS A 96 -12.42 8.89 13.63
CA CYS A 96 -13.63 9.29 12.89
C CYS A 96 -14.89 8.58 13.42
N LYS A 97 -14.83 7.27 13.62
CA LYS A 97 -15.95 6.49 14.15
C LYS A 97 -16.38 6.93 15.56
N SER A 98 -15.43 7.35 16.41
CA SER A 98 -15.73 7.80 17.78
C SER A 98 -16.60 9.06 17.87
N ILE A 99 -16.73 9.80 16.75
CA ILE A 99 -17.60 10.99 16.61
C ILE A 99 -18.72 10.79 15.59
N GLY A 100 -19.02 9.53 15.26
CA GLY A 100 -20.12 9.18 14.36
C GLY A 100 -19.86 9.46 12.89
N LEU A 101 -18.62 9.69 12.47
CA LEU A 101 -18.25 9.77 11.07
C LEU A 101 -18.06 8.35 10.51
N GLU A 102 -18.71 8.08 9.37
CA GLU A 102 -18.44 6.87 8.61
C GLU A 102 -17.03 6.97 8.03
N ALA A 103 -16.16 6.05 8.42
CA ALA A 103 -14.81 5.97 7.89
C ALA A 103 -14.48 4.52 7.51
N ARG A 104 -13.87 4.34 6.36
CA ARG A 104 -13.54 3.05 5.76
C ARG A 104 -12.06 2.96 5.48
N TYR A 105 -11.56 1.74 5.41
CA TYR A 105 -10.21 1.46 4.93
C TYR A 105 -10.21 1.41 3.40
N GLY A 106 -9.17 1.95 2.79
CA GLY A 106 -8.94 1.88 1.36
C GLY A 106 -7.49 1.52 1.03
N GLU A 107 -7.27 0.85 -0.09
CA GLU A 107 -5.96 0.65 -0.68
C GLU A 107 -5.82 1.59 -1.87
N SER A 108 -4.79 2.43 -1.84
CA SER A 108 -4.47 3.30 -2.97
C SER A 108 -3.69 2.53 -4.02
N LEU A 109 -4.30 2.31 -5.17
CA LEU A 109 -3.65 1.65 -6.31
C LEU A 109 -2.61 2.54 -6.98
N ARG A 110 -2.68 3.86 -6.78
CA ARG A 110 -1.76 4.84 -7.37
C ARG A 110 -0.42 4.92 -6.65
N ILE A 111 -0.39 4.61 -5.35
CA ILE A 111 0.77 4.78 -4.47
C ILE A 111 1.50 3.47 -4.25
N SER A 112 1.05 2.42 -4.88
CA SER A 112 1.78 1.16 -4.91
C SER A 112 3.17 1.41 -5.47
N ARG A 113 4.19 1.24 -4.62
CA ARG A 113 5.57 1.52 -5.00
C ARG A 113 6.32 0.22 -5.22
N TRP A 114 6.81 0.08 -6.41
CA TRP A 114 7.86 -0.88 -6.68
C TRP A 114 9.19 -0.26 -6.26
N ARG A 115 9.96 -0.97 -5.49
CA ARG A 115 11.27 -0.50 -5.02
C ARG A 115 12.29 -1.63 -5.03
N ARG A 116 13.49 -1.30 -5.48
CA ARG A 116 14.62 -2.22 -5.36
C ARG A 116 15.28 -2.07 -3.98
N VAL A 117 15.43 -3.21 -3.28
CA VAL A 117 16.16 -3.30 -2.01
C VAL A 117 17.20 -4.41 -2.17
N GLY A 118 18.44 -4.04 -2.42
CA GLY A 118 19.48 -4.98 -2.83
C GLY A 118 19.13 -5.68 -4.14
N SER A 119 19.13 -6.99 -4.16
CA SER A 119 18.75 -7.80 -5.33
C SER A 119 17.24 -8.07 -5.43
N THR A 120 16.43 -7.61 -4.46
CA THR A 120 14.99 -7.92 -4.39
C THR A 120 14.16 -6.72 -4.83
N ILE A 121 13.16 -6.95 -5.66
CA ILE A 121 12.13 -5.95 -5.98
C ILE A 121 10.94 -6.18 -5.05
N ARG A 122 10.59 -5.15 -4.28
CA ARG A 122 9.46 -5.15 -3.36
C ARG A 122 8.31 -4.35 -3.92
N TYR A 123 7.11 -4.83 -3.64
CA TYR A 123 5.86 -4.12 -3.88
C TYR A 123 5.31 -3.64 -2.54
N GLU A 124 5.19 -2.34 -2.37
CA GLU A 124 4.66 -1.73 -1.15
C GLU A 124 3.23 -1.28 -1.41
N ARG A 125 2.28 -1.88 -0.71
CA ARG A 125 0.86 -1.48 -0.73
C ARG A 125 0.68 -0.27 0.18
N HIS A 126 -0.24 0.62 -0.18
CA HIS A 126 -0.50 1.82 0.60
C HIS A 126 -1.96 1.87 1.06
N VAL A 127 -2.14 1.87 2.38
CA VAL A 127 -3.46 1.92 3.01
C VAL A 127 -3.79 3.36 3.41
N VAL A 128 -5.02 3.78 3.12
CA VAL A 128 -5.56 5.12 3.38
C VAL A 128 -6.93 5.02 4.06
N ALA A 129 -7.36 6.11 4.72
CA ALA A 129 -8.73 6.19 5.20
C ALA A 129 -9.61 6.95 4.20
N VAL A 130 -10.83 6.46 4.01
CA VAL A 130 -11.85 7.05 3.14
C VAL A 130 -13.04 7.46 4.00
N VAL A 131 -13.35 8.74 4.02
CA VAL A 131 -14.46 9.32 4.79
C VAL A 131 -15.47 9.91 3.82
N PRO A 132 -16.70 9.37 3.72
CA PRO A 132 -17.78 10.00 2.98
C PRO A 132 -18.08 11.40 3.53
N VAL A 133 -18.12 12.41 2.67
CA VAL A 133 -18.34 13.81 3.07
C VAL A 133 -19.31 14.51 2.14
N GLY A 134 -20.19 15.34 2.68
CA GLY A 134 -21.10 16.18 1.89
C GLY A 134 -22.16 15.38 1.13
N THR A 135 -22.28 15.65 -0.17
CA THR A 135 -23.27 15.00 -1.05
C THR A 135 -22.83 13.61 -1.50
N VAL A 136 -23.78 12.82 -2.00
CA VAL A 136 -23.54 11.45 -2.47
C VAL A 136 -22.34 11.42 -3.45
N GLY A 137 -21.37 10.56 -3.16
CA GLY A 137 -20.20 10.34 -4.00
C GLY A 137 -18.99 11.23 -3.71
N GLN A 138 -19.07 12.18 -2.76
CA GLN A 138 -17.91 12.92 -2.30
C GLN A 138 -17.22 12.19 -1.15
N GLU A 139 -15.92 12.00 -1.27
CA GLU A 139 -15.10 11.33 -0.29
C GLU A 139 -13.85 12.16 0.03
N LEU A 140 -13.53 12.24 1.31
CA LEU A 140 -12.23 12.73 1.76
C LEU A 140 -11.32 11.52 1.92
N VAL A 141 -10.19 11.54 1.21
CA VAL A 141 -9.13 10.54 1.38
C VAL A 141 -8.10 11.11 2.35
N ALA A 142 -7.99 10.49 3.52
CA ALA A 142 -6.93 10.80 4.46
C ALA A 142 -5.73 9.90 4.14
N ASP A 143 -4.77 10.50 3.47
CA ASP A 143 -3.46 9.93 3.18
C ASP A 143 -2.43 10.54 4.14
N PHE A 144 -1.58 9.69 4.68
CA PHE A 144 -0.61 10.05 5.71
C PHE A 144 0.80 10.23 5.16
N LEU A 145 0.99 10.05 3.85
CA LEU A 145 2.25 10.40 3.19
C LEU A 145 2.25 11.87 2.76
N PRO A 146 3.28 12.65 3.13
CA PRO A 146 3.30 14.10 2.90
C PRO A 146 3.32 14.49 1.41
N GLU A 147 3.71 13.60 0.52
CA GLU A 147 3.95 13.89 -0.91
C GLU A 147 2.88 13.33 -1.85
N VAL A 148 1.79 12.77 -1.31
CA VAL A 148 0.89 11.97 -2.13
C VAL A 148 -0.42 12.67 -2.44
N ARG A 149 -0.86 12.48 -3.68
CA ARG A 149 -2.11 13.00 -4.26
C ARG A 149 -3.33 12.29 -3.70
N ARG A 150 -4.32 13.09 -3.30
CA ARG A 150 -5.60 12.65 -2.75
C ARG A 150 -6.63 12.46 -3.88
N ASP A 151 -6.44 11.47 -4.74
CA ASP A 151 -7.39 11.16 -5.81
C ASP A 151 -8.17 9.89 -5.45
N SER A 152 -9.47 10.03 -5.19
CA SER A 152 -10.36 8.92 -4.82
C SER A 152 -10.61 7.90 -5.93
N GLN A 153 -10.30 8.24 -7.19
CA GLN A 153 -10.63 7.39 -8.35
C GLN A 153 -9.85 6.07 -8.44
N LEU A 154 -8.77 5.93 -7.69
CA LEU A 154 -7.92 4.73 -7.68
C LEU A 154 -7.81 4.12 -6.27
N ILE A 155 -8.90 4.14 -5.52
CA ILE A 155 -8.96 3.52 -4.19
C ILE A 155 -9.90 2.32 -4.23
N SER A 156 -9.39 1.19 -3.81
CA SER A 156 -10.18 -0.01 -3.55
C SER A 156 -10.54 -0.05 -2.06
N ILE A 157 -11.83 -0.11 -1.74
CA ILE A 157 -12.27 -0.24 -0.34
C ILE A 157 -11.88 -1.62 0.18
N LEU A 158 -11.28 -1.63 1.37
CA LEU A 158 -10.84 -2.83 2.05
C LEU A 158 -11.82 -3.23 3.17
N ASP A 159 -12.06 -4.53 3.29
CA ASP A 159 -12.70 -5.09 4.47
C ASP A 159 -11.78 -4.90 5.70
N PRO A 160 -12.31 -4.50 6.87
CA PRO A 160 -11.51 -4.39 8.10
C PRO A 160 -10.71 -5.65 8.46
N LYS A 161 -11.27 -6.85 8.21
CA LYS A 161 -10.57 -8.12 8.40
C LYS A 161 -9.32 -8.22 7.53
N ARG A 162 -9.40 -7.75 6.28
CA ARG A 162 -8.25 -7.72 5.37
C ARG A 162 -7.15 -6.81 5.89
N VAL A 163 -7.50 -5.67 6.48
CA VAL A 163 -6.52 -4.74 7.07
C VAL A 163 -5.84 -5.37 8.28
N LEU A 164 -6.59 -6.07 9.11
CA LEU A 164 -6.04 -6.83 10.24
C LEU A 164 -5.12 -7.97 9.77
N ALA A 165 -5.51 -8.70 8.73
CA ALA A 165 -4.66 -9.73 8.12
C ALA A 165 -3.37 -9.13 7.53
N LEU A 166 -3.42 -7.95 6.92
CA LEU A 166 -2.23 -7.21 6.45
C LEU A 166 -1.32 -6.80 7.62
N PHE A 167 -1.88 -6.42 8.77
CA PHE A 167 -1.10 -6.13 9.97
C PHE A 167 -0.28 -7.36 10.39
N HIS A 168 -0.91 -8.52 10.54
CA HIS A 168 -0.22 -9.76 10.90
C HIS A 168 0.80 -10.19 9.82
N SER A 169 0.50 -9.97 8.54
CA SER A 169 1.45 -10.21 7.45
C SER A 169 2.72 -9.35 7.58
N ASN A 170 2.57 -8.06 7.86
CA ASN A 170 3.71 -7.17 8.06
C ASN A 170 4.54 -7.61 9.28
N ARG A 171 3.87 -7.91 10.38
CA ARG A 171 4.53 -8.42 11.60
C ARG A 171 5.31 -9.70 11.34
N ALA A 172 4.77 -10.63 10.56
CA ALA A 172 5.49 -11.85 10.18
C ALA A 172 6.79 -11.57 9.42
N VAL A 173 6.79 -10.59 8.49
CA VAL A 173 8.00 -10.16 7.76
C VAL A 173 9.02 -9.55 8.71
N GLU A 174 8.58 -8.68 9.61
CA GLU A 174 9.44 -8.00 10.59
C GLU A 174 10.07 -9.01 11.55
N LEU A 175 9.28 -9.92 12.11
CA LEU A 175 9.75 -10.99 13.00
C LEU A 175 10.76 -11.91 12.30
N LEU A 176 10.53 -12.22 11.02
CA LEU A 176 11.48 -13.00 10.24
C LEU A 176 12.81 -12.26 10.05
N ALA A 177 12.76 -10.95 9.82
CA ALA A 177 13.96 -10.12 9.73
C ALA A 177 14.74 -10.04 11.06
N GLU A 178 14.03 -10.14 12.18
CA GLU A 178 14.61 -10.24 13.55
C GLU A 178 15.09 -11.66 13.90
N SER A 179 15.01 -12.63 12.97
CA SER A 179 15.32 -14.06 13.21
C SER A 179 14.40 -14.75 14.22
N ARG A 180 13.23 -14.20 14.48
CA ARG A 180 12.18 -14.74 15.37
C ARG A 180 11.23 -15.63 14.56
N THR A 181 11.76 -16.74 14.08
CA THR A 181 11.07 -17.56 13.06
C THR A 181 9.75 -18.17 13.57
N GLU A 182 9.67 -18.64 14.82
CA GLU A 182 8.45 -19.22 15.39
C GLU A 182 7.33 -18.17 15.51
N ASP A 183 7.67 -16.98 15.98
CA ASP A 183 6.73 -15.86 16.05
C ASP A 183 6.27 -15.42 14.64
N ALA A 184 7.16 -15.45 13.66
CA ALA A 184 6.84 -15.16 12.26
C ALA A 184 5.85 -16.17 11.68
N VAL A 185 6.03 -17.48 11.97
CA VAL A 185 5.08 -18.54 11.60
C VAL A 185 3.71 -18.26 12.19
N LYS A 186 3.65 -17.96 13.50
CA LYS A 186 2.41 -17.66 14.20
C LYS A 186 1.67 -16.46 13.57
N ALA A 187 2.37 -15.36 13.36
CA ALA A 187 1.79 -14.18 12.74
C ALA A 187 1.31 -14.43 11.29
N ALA A 188 2.04 -15.22 10.50
CA ALA A 188 1.60 -15.61 9.15
C ALA A 188 0.32 -16.46 9.20
N HIS A 189 0.21 -17.39 10.14
CA HIS A 189 -1.02 -18.17 10.34
C HIS A 189 -2.20 -17.31 10.81
N GLU A 190 -1.99 -16.36 11.71
CA GLU A 190 -3.02 -15.40 12.14
C GLU A 190 -3.55 -14.60 10.94
N SER A 191 -2.66 -14.11 10.07
CA SER A 191 -3.06 -13.45 8.83
C SER A 191 -3.97 -14.32 7.96
N ILE A 192 -3.59 -15.57 7.74
CA ILE A 192 -4.34 -16.53 6.90
C ILE A 192 -5.67 -16.91 7.55
N GLN A 193 -5.73 -17.07 8.88
CA GLN A 193 -6.97 -17.38 9.60
C GLN A 193 -7.98 -16.23 9.50
N ILE A 194 -7.52 -14.98 9.56
CA ILE A 194 -8.36 -13.80 9.47
C ILE A 194 -8.88 -13.60 8.04
N ASP A 195 -8.00 -13.70 7.03
CA ASP A 195 -8.39 -13.59 5.62
C ASP A 195 -7.66 -14.65 4.76
N PRO A 196 -8.23 -15.84 4.61
CA PRO A 196 -7.64 -16.89 3.78
C PRO A 196 -7.51 -16.53 2.28
N SER A 197 -8.26 -15.52 1.83
CA SER A 197 -8.20 -15.01 0.44
C SER A 197 -7.08 -14.00 0.22
N LEU A 198 -6.35 -13.61 1.27
CA LEU A 198 -5.22 -12.70 1.18
C LEU A 198 -3.96 -13.45 0.74
N GLY A 199 -3.60 -13.36 -0.54
CA GLY A 199 -2.43 -14.05 -1.11
C GLY A 199 -1.11 -13.74 -0.40
N VAL A 200 -0.95 -12.51 0.12
CA VAL A 200 0.28 -12.10 0.82
C VAL A 200 0.54 -12.93 2.08
N GLY A 201 -0.49 -13.30 2.84
CA GLY A 201 -0.33 -14.16 4.04
C GLY A 201 0.28 -15.51 3.67
N TRP A 202 -0.27 -16.17 2.64
CA TRP A 202 0.27 -17.42 2.11
C TRP A 202 1.70 -17.29 1.57
N ASN A 203 1.98 -16.18 0.87
CA ASN A 203 3.32 -15.93 0.35
C ASN A 203 4.36 -15.79 1.47
N ILE A 204 4.03 -15.08 2.53
CA ILE A 204 4.92 -14.91 3.70
C ILE A 204 5.12 -16.24 4.42
N LEU A 205 4.06 -17.03 4.62
CA LEU A 205 4.19 -18.36 5.20
C LEU A 205 5.15 -19.22 4.38
N GLY A 206 5.05 -19.20 3.05
CA GLY A 206 5.98 -19.92 2.16
C GLY A 206 7.42 -19.43 2.31
N VAL A 207 7.66 -18.13 2.48
CA VAL A 207 9.00 -17.59 2.74
C VAL A 207 9.56 -18.08 4.07
N VAL A 208 8.76 -18.08 5.13
CA VAL A 208 9.16 -18.58 6.45
C VAL A 208 9.48 -20.07 6.40
N GLN A 209 8.60 -20.88 5.79
CA GLN A 209 8.80 -22.32 5.61
C GLN A 209 10.07 -22.64 4.82
N ARG A 210 10.32 -21.91 3.72
CA ARG A 210 11.57 -22.06 2.97
C ARG A 210 12.81 -21.79 3.82
N ASN A 211 12.78 -20.74 4.65
CA ASN A 211 13.89 -20.43 5.54
C ASN A 211 14.11 -21.48 6.62
N GLN A 212 13.08 -22.25 6.96
CA GLN A 212 13.16 -23.42 7.86
C GLN A 212 13.61 -24.71 7.13
N GLY A 213 13.82 -24.67 5.82
CA GLY A 213 14.12 -25.87 5.00
C GLY A 213 12.91 -26.75 4.71
N LEU A 214 11.68 -26.28 5.00
CA LEU A 214 10.41 -26.95 4.70
C LEU A 214 9.99 -26.63 3.27
N GLU A 215 10.74 -27.16 2.32
CA GLU A 215 10.61 -26.77 0.89
C GLU A 215 9.28 -27.21 0.27
N VAL A 216 8.76 -28.37 0.65
CA VAL A 216 7.48 -28.90 0.12
C VAL A 216 6.32 -28.04 0.60
N GLU A 217 6.31 -27.68 1.88
CA GLU A 217 5.31 -26.80 2.48
C GLU A 217 5.40 -25.39 1.89
N ALA A 218 6.62 -24.88 1.66
CA ALA A 218 6.84 -23.59 1.04
C ALA A 218 6.27 -23.54 -0.39
N GLU A 219 6.50 -24.59 -1.19
CA GLU A 219 5.93 -24.72 -2.54
C GLU A 219 4.40 -24.67 -2.50
N GLN A 220 3.76 -25.43 -1.59
CA GLN A 220 2.31 -25.42 -1.41
C GLN A 220 1.79 -24.05 -1.01
N SER A 221 2.48 -23.35 -0.11
CA SER A 221 2.09 -22.02 0.35
C SER A 221 2.20 -20.98 -0.77
N PHE A 222 3.26 -21.02 -1.58
CA PHE A 222 3.38 -20.15 -2.76
C PHE A 222 2.29 -20.42 -3.81
N LEU A 223 1.92 -21.69 -4.04
CA LEU A 223 0.82 -22.03 -4.94
C LEU A 223 -0.52 -21.51 -4.44
N LYS A 224 -0.79 -21.59 -3.12
CA LYS A 224 -1.99 -20.99 -2.51
C LYS A 224 -1.98 -19.47 -2.65
N ALA A 225 -0.83 -18.82 -2.48
CA ALA A 225 -0.68 -17.38 -2.69
C ALA A 225 -1.04 -16.99 -4.14
N ILE A 226 -0.51 -17.70 -5.13
CA ILE A 226 -0.81 -17.49 -6.55
C ILE A 226 -2.30 -17.72 -6.85
N SER A 227 -2.91 -18.74 -6.24
CA SER A 227 -4.34 -19.02 -6.42
C SER A 227 -5.22 -17.93 -5.81
N ALA A 228 -4.85 -17.38 -4.65
CA ALA A 228 -5.60 -16.34 -3.97
C ALA A 228 -5.48 -14.97 -4.67
N ASP A 229 -4.29 -14.62 -5.17
CA ASP A 229 -4.08 -13.41 -5.97
C ASP A 229 -3.16 -13.69 -7.17
N PRO A 230 -3.72 -14.10 -8.30
CA PRO A 230 -2.94 -14.39 -9.51
C PRO A 230 -2.25 -13.18 -10.14
N LYS A 231 -2.59 -11.96 -9.67
CA LYS A 231 -2.01 -10.69 -10.14
C LYS A 231 -0.82 -10.23 -9.29
N ASP A 232 -0.59 -10.85 -8.13
CA ASP A 232 0.61 -10.59 -7.33
C ASP A 232 1.81 -11.30 -7.95
N GLY A 233 2.81 -10.54 -8.37
CA GLY A 233 4.05 -11.07 -8.95
C GLY A 233 5.04 -11.64 -7.93
N ALA A 234 4.87 -11.39 -6.62
CA ALA A 234 5.82 -11.79 -5.59
C ALA A 234 5.90 -13.32 -5.40
N PRO A 235 4.77 -14.06 -5.26
CA PRO A 235 4.84 -15.51 -5.07
C PRO A 235 5.40 -16.24 -6.29
N TYR A 236 5.25 -15.72 -7.51
CA TYR A 236 5.89 -16.31 -8.71
C TYR A 236 7.42 -16.23 -8.62
N GLY A 237 7.96 -15.09 -8.17
CA GLY A 237 9.40 -14.93 -7.98
C GLY A 237 9.95 -15.80 -6.84
N ASN A 238 9.20 -15.99 -5.77
CA ASN A 238 9.56 -16.89 -4.68
C ASN A 238 9.56 -18.35 -5.13
N MET A 239 8.56 -18.76 -5.92
CA MET A 239 8.48 -20.09 -6.52
C MET A 239 9.63 -20.34 -7.49
N GLU A 240 9.91 -19.38 -8.40
CA GLU A 240 11.09 -19.46 -9.28
C GLU A 240 12.37 -19.73 -8.50
N ASN A 241 12.60 -18.97 -7.43
CA ASN A 241 13.80 -19.10 -6.62
C ASN A 241 13.87 -20.47 -5.92
N LEU A 242 12.78 -20.93 -5.33
CA LEU A 242 12.70 -22.23 -4.67
C LEU A 242 13.05 -23.36 -5.67
N LEU A 243 12.38 -23.41 -6.81
CA LEU A 243 12.57 -24.43 -7.84
C LEU A 243 13.99 -24.41 -8.43
N ARG A 244 14.57 -23.22 -8.61
CA ARG A 244 15.95 -23.07 -9.09
C ARG A 244 16.97 -23.66 -8.11
N VAL A 245 16.78 -23.44 -6.81
CA VAL A 245 17.63 -24.02 -5.76
C VAL A 245 17.52 -25.55 -5.75
N GLN A 246 16.35 -26.11 -6.04
CA GLN A 246 16.10 -27.54 -6.18
C GLN A 246 16.63 -28.14 -7.50
N GLY A 247 17.19 -27.33 -8.42
CA GLY A 247 17.63 -27.80 -9.74
C GLY A 247 16.49 -28.01 -10.73
N ARG A 248 15.23 -27.72 -10.40
CA ARG A 248 14.02 -27.82 -11.24
C ARG A 248 13.93 -26.65 -12.23
N ASN A 249 14.95 -26.45 -13.05
CA ASN A 249 15.17 -25.24 -13.85
C ASN A 249 14.06 -24.98 -14.88
N ALA A 250 13.47 -26.01 -15.50
CA ALA A 250 12.38 -25.86 -16.48
C ALA A 250 11.10 -25.32 -15.83
N GLU A 251 10.78 -25.80 -14.64
CA GLU A 251 9.63 -25.32 -13.86
C GLU A 251 9.89 -23.90 -13.33
N ALA A 252 11.09 -23.63 -12.84
CA ALA A 252 11.50 -22.29 -12.42
C ALA A 252 11.31 -21.27 -13.55
N GLN A 253 11.72 -21.61 -14.79
CA GLN A 253 11.53 -20.76 -15.96
C GLN A 253 10.04 -20.48 -16.23
N THR A 254 9.18 -21.48 -16.06
CA THR A 254 7.72 -21.31 -16.23
C THR A 254 7.15 -20.28 -15.24
N PHE A 255 7.56 -20.34 -13.97
CA PHE A 255 7.11 -19.35 -12.96
C PHE A 255 7.71 -17.97 -13.21
N ARG A 256 8.96 -17.87 -13.64
CA ARG A 256 9.57 -16.61 -14.09
C ARG A 256 8.75 -15.95 -15.19
N ASP A 257 8.41 -16.68 -16.23
CA ASP A 257 7.68 -16.15 -17.38
C ASP A 257 6.28 -15.68 -16.98
N ARG A 258 5.57 -16.48 -16.18
CA ARG A 258 4.25 -16.09 -15.63
C ARG A 258 4.34 -14.84 -14.76
N GLY A 259 5.32 -14.77 -13.85
CA GLY A 259 5.54 -13.61 -12.99
C GLY A 259 5.87 -12.34 -13.80
N MET A 260 6.64 -12.47 -14.87
CA MET A 260 6.92 -11.36 -15.78
C MET A 260 5.68 -10.90 -16.54
N GLU A 261 4.82 -11.83 -17.01
CA GLU A 261 3.56 -11.46 -17.67
C GLU A 261 2.61 -10.72 -16.75
N VAL A 262 2.51 -11.13 -15.47
CA VAL A 262 1.73 -10.43 -14.45
C VAL A 262 2.24 -8.99 -14.26
N ARG A 263 3.55 -8.84 -14.04
CA ARG A 263 4.19 -7.55 -13.80
C ARG A 263 4.14 -6.60 -15.01
N LYS A 264 4.24 -7.13 -16.23
CA LYS A 264 4.12 -6.32 -17.46
C LYS A 264 2.78 -5.60 -17.59
N ARG A 265 1.73 -6.10 -16.96
CA ARG A 265 0.39 -5.51 -16.95
C ARG A 265 0.19 -4.45 -15.86
N ASP A 266 1.15 -4.30 -14.97
CA ASP A 266 1.15 -3.26 -13.95
C ASP A 266 1.76 -1.97 -14.51
N PRO A 267 0.99 -0.85 -14.61
CA PRO A 267 1.51 0.41 -15.12
C PRO A 267 2.62 0.99 -14.23
N PHE A 268 2.53 0.81 -12.91
CA PHE A 268 3.52 1.32 -11.96
C PHE A 268 4.82 0.51 -12.00
N PHE A 269 4.73 -0.81 -12.24
CA PHE A 269 5.93 -1.62 -12.48
C PHE A 269 6.68 -1.18 -13.75
N ASN A 270 5.95 -0.89 -14.82
CA ASN A 270 6.56 -0.36 -16.04
C ASN A 270 7.20 1.03 -15.79
N ALA A 271 6.56 1.91 -15.02
CA ALA A 271 7.13 3.20 -14.62
C ALA A 271 8.39 3.02 -13.75
N PHE A 272 8.37 2.09 -12.81
CA PHE A 272 9.54 1.71 -12.00
C PHE A 272 10.72 1.26 -12.88
N LEU A 273 10.47 0.35 -13.84
CA LEU A 273 11.51 -0.09 -14.77
C LEU A 273 12.01 1.04 -15.69
N ALA A 274 11.14 2.00 -16.04
CA ALA A 274 11.53 3.18 -16.78
C ALA A 274 12.48 4.08 -15.99
N GLU A 275 12.20 4.28 -14.70
CA GLU A 275 13.09 5.04 -13.79
C GLU A 275 14.44 4.33 -13.60
N GLU A 276 14.48 3.00 -13.41
CA GLU A 276 15.72 2.25 -13.32
C GLU A 276 16.55 2.37 -14.61
N ALA A 277 15.94 2.12 -15.75
CA ALA A 277 16.61 2.26 -17.04
C ALA A 277 17.10 3.71 -17.29
N PHE A 278 16.35 4.71 -16.82
CA PHE A 278 16.75 6.11 -16.86
C PHE A 278 18.00 6.38 -16.01
N GLN A 279 18.06 5.87 -14.79
CA GLN A 279 19.22 6.01 -13.90
C GLN A 279 20.48 5.38 -14.52
N ASP A 280 20.30 4.23 -15.18
CA ASP A 280 21.36 3.50 -15.86
C ASP A 280 21.71 4.08 -17.26
N SER A 281 21.11 5.21 -17.63
CA SER A 281 21.30 5.86 -18.95
C SER A 281 20.88 5.01 -20.15
N HIS A 282 20.03 4.00 -19.93
CA HIS A 282 19.45 3.15 -20.98
C HIS A 282 18.18 3.81 -21.56
N TRP A 283 18.34 4.94 -22.24
CA TRP A 283 17.24 5.83 -22.68
C TRP A 283 16.17 5.14 -23.54
N ALA A 284 16.58 4.25 -24.44
CA ALA A 284 15.64 3.54 -25.32
C ALA A 284 14.73 2.57 -24.52
N GLU A 285 15.27 1.85 -23.54
CA GLU A 285 14.48 0.99 -22.68
C GLU A 285 13.58 1.80 -21.74
N ALA A 286 14.10 2.90 -21.17
CA ALA A 286 13.33 3.82 -20.36
C ALA A 286 12.11 4.36 -21.12
N GLU A 287 12.30 4.80 -22.37
CA GLU A 287 11.24 5.29 -23.23
C GLU A 287 10.19 4.20 -23.56
N LYS A 288 10.64 2.98 -23.88
CA LYS A 288 9.77 1.84 -24.14
C LYS A 288 8.90 1.51 -22.91
N ARG A 289 9.49 1.50 -21.72
CA ARG A 289 8.80 1.19 -20.46
C ARG A 289 7.79 2.27 -20.08
N ILE A 290 8.16 3.56 -20.15
CA ILE A 290 7.23 4.62 -19.81
C ILE A 290 6.06 4.72 -20.79
N LYS A 291 6.27 4.45 -22.08
CA LYS A 291 5.18 4.36 -23.06
C LYS A 291 4.23 3.20 -22.74
N ALA A 292 4.75 2.07 -22.23
CA ALA A 292 3.91 0.95 -21.78
C ALA A 292 3.08 1.34 -20.56
N ALA A 293 3.67 2.03 -19.56
CA ALA A 293 2.96 2.55 -18.39
C ALA A 293 1.82 3.49 -18.80
N ILE A 294 2.10 4.48 -19.65
CA ILE A 294 1.12 5.46 -20.14
C ILE A 294 -0.03 4.77 -20.91
N ARG A 295 0.26 3.74 -21.69
CA ARG A 295 -0.79 2.99 -22.41
C ARG A 295 -1.74 2.27 -21.47
N LEU A 296 -1.22 1.74 -20.36
CA LEU A 296 -2.01 1.02 -19.35
C LEU A 296 -2.82 1.96 -18.47
N LEU A 297 -2.28 3.15 -18.14
CA LEU A 297 -2.94 4.16 -17.31
C LEU A 297 -2.65 5.57 -17.86
N PRO A 298 -3.39 6.02 -18.90
CA PRO A 298 -3.06 7.25 -19.63
C PRO A 298 -3.37 8.55 -18.86
N GLN A 299 -4.06 8.48 -17.73
CA GLN A 299 -4.40 9.66 -16.93
C GLN A 299 -3.44 9.88 -15.75
N GLU A 300 -2.36 9.08 -15.65
CA GLU A 300 -1.36 9.24 -14.60
C GLU A 300 -0.32 10.30 -14.96
N SER A 301 -0.39 11.45 -14.28
CA SER A 301 0.45 12.59 -14.59
C SER A 301 1.94 12.36 -14.33
N ASP A 302 2.28 11.51 -13.33
CA ASP A 302 3.68 11.23 -13.00
C ASP A 302 4.39 10.45 -14.11
N PHE A 303 3.64 9.65 -14.87
CA PHE A 303 4.22 8.95 -16.03
C PHE A 303 4.68 9.93 -17.12
N TYR A 304 3.92 11.01 -17.33
CA TYR A 304 4.33 12.06 -18.28
C TYR A 304 5.49 12.89 -17.75
N LEU A 305 5.62 13.06 -16.42
CA LEU A 305 6.81 13.69 -15.84
C LEU A 305 8.06 12.84 -16.08
N ILE A 306 7.98 11.52 -15.89
CA ILE A 306 9.07 10.59 -16.20
C ILE A 306 9.39 10.66 -17.70
N GLN A 307 8.38 10.64 -18.57
CA GLN A 307 8.56 10.78 -20.00
C GLN A 307 9.27 12.08 -20.38
N ALA A 308 8.91 13.20 -19.75
CA ALA A 308 9.57 14.49 -19.99
C ALA A 308 11.05 14.47 -19.60
N ARG A 309 11.40 13.84 -18.47
CA ARG A 309 12.79 13.68 -18.03
C ARG A 309 13.60 12.84 -19.01
N ILE A 310 13.04 11.74 -19.49
CA ILE A 310 13.69 10.89 -20.51
C ILE A 310 13.92 11.67 -21.79
N SER A 311 12.91 12.41 -22.28
CA SER A 311 13.03 13.23 -23.48
C SER A 311 14.10 14.32 -23.34
N LEU A 312 14.22 14.95 -22.18
CA LEU A 312 15.27 15.95 -21.91
C LEU A 312 16.67 15.33 -21.94
N ALA A 313 16.85 14.16 -21.35
CA ALA A 313 18.13 13.44 -21.37
C ALA A 313 18.56 13.06 -22.79
N GLN A 314 17.60 12.86 -23.70
CA GLN A 314 17.83 12.62 -25.13
C GLN A 314 17.97 13.90 -25.97
N GLY A 315 17.93 15.10 -25.36
CA GLY A 315 17.97 16.38 -26.07
C GLY A 315 16.66 16.77 -26.79
N GLN A 316 15.58 16.02 -26.57
CA GLN A 316 14.29 16.16 -27.25
C GLN A 316 13.40 17.18 -26.52
N ARG A 317 13.83 18.49 -26.48
CA ARG A 317 13.14 19.53 -25.71
C ARG A 317 11.66 19.68 -26.07
N LYS A 318 11.31 19.60 -27.37
CA LYS A 318 9.90 19.74 -27.82
C LYS A 318 9.00 18.63 -27.29
N ASP A 319 9.50 17.39 -27.21
CA ASP A 319 8.74 16.26 -26.73
C ASP A 319 8.63 16.27 -25.19
N ALA A 320 9.65 16.78 -24.50
CA ALA A 320 9.59 17.05 -23.07
C ALA A 320 8.52 18.07 -22.70
N ILE A 321 8.40 19.17 -23.48
CA ILE A 321 7.34 20.18 -23.29
C ILE A 321 5.96 19.53 -23.45
N LYS A 322 5.74 18.78 -24.56
CA LYS A 322 4.46 18.07 -24.77
C LYS A 322 4.11 17.10 -23.65
N ALA A 323 5.11 16.39 -23.14
CA ALA A 323 4.91 15.48 -22.02
C ALA A 323 4.54 16.25 -20.74
N LEU A 324 5.19 17.37 -20.42
CA LEU A 324 4.84 18.21 -19.27
C LEU A 324 3.45 18.85 -19.39
N GLU A 325 3.03 19.23 -20.59
CA GLU A 325 1.67 19.73 -20.83
C GLU A 325 0.61 18.65 -20.54
N LYS A 326 0.89 17.39 -20.91
CA LYS A 326 0.03 16.26 -20.55
C LYS A 326 0.07 15.97 -19.03
N ALA A 327 1.26 16.03 -18.40
CA ALA A 327 1.39 15.90 -16.97
C ALA A 327 0.53 16.95 -16.23
N ARG A 328 0.60 18.20 -16.65
CA ARG A 328 -0.23 19.31 -16.14
C ARG A 328 -1.72 19.04 -16.31
N LYS A 329 -2.13 18.60 -17.51
CA LYS A 329 -3.54 18.29 -17.81
C LYS A 329 -4.15 17.25 -16.84
N TRP A 330 -3.39 16.24 -16.49
CA TRP A 330 -3.83 15.15 -15.64
C TRP A 330 -3.46 15.36 -14.15
N ALA A 331 -2.78 16.46 -13.84
CA ALA A 331 -2.45 16.83 -12.47
C ALA A 331 -3.69 17.36 -11.73
N LEU A 332 -3.73 17.12 -10.42
CA LEU A 332 -4.71 17.77 -9.55
C LEU A 332 -4.51 19.30 -9.59
N PRO A 333 -5.57 20.12 -9.37
CA PRO A 333 -5.50 21.57 -9.48
C PRO A 333 -4.39 22.21 -8.63
N ASP A 334 -4.19 21.74 -7.41
CA ASP A 334 -3.16 22.18 -6.46
C ASP A 334 -1.72 21.83 -6.89
N MET A 335 -1.57 20.87 -7.81
CA MET A 335 -0.27 20.42 -8.32
C MET A 335 0.07 21.03 -9.67
N GLN A 336 -0.86 21.69 -10.36
CA GLN A 336 -0.65 22.23 -11.71
C GLN A 336 0.45 23.29 -11.75
N SER A 337 0.55 24.14 -10.71
CA SER A 337 1.58 25.19 -10.61
C SER A 337 3.02 24.65 -10.65
N ARG A 338 3.26 23.42 -10.16
CA ARG A 338 4.57 22.76 -10.26
C ARG A 338 4.97 22.46 -11.71
N TYR A 339 4.00 22.15 -12.55
CA TYR A 339 4.23 21.91 -13.99
C TYR A 339 4.34 23.21 -14.76
N ASP A 340 3.60 24.26 -14.37
CA ASP A 340 3.68 25.59 -14.98
C ASP A 340 5.08 26.16 -14.86
N SER A 341 5.70 26.11 -13.68
CA SER A 341 7.08 26.56 -13.45
C SER A 341 8.08 25.79 -14.32
N LYS A 342 7.92 24.45 -14.45
CA LYS A 342 8.79 23.63 -15.32
C LYS A 342 8.61 23.95 -16.81
N LEU A 343 7.37 24.20 -17.23
CA LEU A 343 7.04 24.56 -18.60
C LEU A 343 7.62 25.93 -18.96
N ALA A 344 7.47 26.94 -18.10
CA ALA A 344 8.03 28.27 -18.28
C ALA A 344 9.56 28.20 -18.45
N LEU A 345 10.25 27.46 -17.60
CA LEU A 345 11.70 27.26 -17.72
C LEU A 345 12.08 26.60 -19.04
N LEU A 346 11.35 25.57 -19.47
CA LEU A 346 11.65 24.92 -20.77
C LEU A 346 11.22 25.70 -21.96
N LYS A 347 10.28 26.62 -21.87
CA LYS A 347 9.87 27.54 -22.97
C LYS A 347 10.76 28.77 -23.04
N GLY A 348 11.63 29.03 -22.05
CA GLY A 348 12.45 30.23 -21.95
C GLY A 348 11.64 31.45 -21.50
N GLU A 349 10.48 31.22 -20.90
CA GLU A 349 9.65 32.24 -20.27
C GLU A 349 10.20 32.45 -18.87
N VAL A 350 10.68 33.66 -18.54
CA VAL A 350 11.13 33.98 -17.16
C VAL A 350 9.88 34.05 -16.29
N PRO A 351 9.79 33.29 -15.17
CA PRO A 351 8.68 33.49 -14.23
C PRO A 351 8.75 34.93 -13.70
N ALA A 352 7.64 35.64 -13.75
CA ALA A 352 7.49 36.95 -13.14
C ALA A 352 7.59 36.90 -11.60
#